data_1635782d29c99bbae9b919cf11e94490
#
_entry.id   1635782d29c99bbae9b919cf11e94490
#
_cell.length_a   1.000
_cell.length_b   1.000
_cell.length_c   1.000
_cell.angle_alpha   90.00
_cell.angle_beta   90.00
_cell.angle_gamma   90.00
#
_symmetry.space_group_name_H-M   'P 1'
#
loop_
_entity.id
_entity.type
_entity.pdbx_description
1 polymer ?
#
loop_
_entity_poly.entity_id
_entity_poly.type
_entity_poly.pdbx_seq_one_letter_code
_entity_poly.pdbx_strand_id
1 'polypeptide(L)'
;MTARQTRLRLGVMALCGAVGLLLGLTGCGGGSDDARPRTLPSRAPSAASASASADPDAAEEAAVLASYSSMWAEQMKAYRKASAEGTRLERYVTADALGQFRNDLDRMKAAGTVVRGDLAHDDTTVTAVDMDAQTPTATVQDCMDISKWQTYSTKKNQVLPMPSAQPRRYMATATAEKWEDGWIITEFAPDGSQSC
;
A
#
# COMPACT_ATOMS: atom_id res chain seq x y z
N MET A 1 -27.86 -16.16 -28.78
CA MET A 1 -27.51 -17.54 -29.15
C MET A 1 -26.05 -17.54 -29.56
N THR A 2 -25.27 -18.49 -29.05
CA THR A 2 -23.84 -18.82 -29.24
C THR A 2 -22.98 -18.34 -28.09
N ALA A 3 -22.73 -19.17 -27.22
CA ALA A 3 -21.93 -20.39 -27.00
C ALA A 3 -20.68 -20.10 -26.16
N ARG A 4 -20.76 -20.64 -24.95
CA ARG A 4 -19.68 -20.84 -23.97
C ARG A 4 -18.46 -21.53 -24.58
N GLN A 5 -17.27 -21.13 -24.21
CA GLN A 5 -16.13 -22.05 -24.20
C GLN A 5 -15.37 -21.95 -22.84
N THR A 6 -15.72 -22.89 -22.01
CA THR A 6 -14.97 -23.36 -20.84
C THR A 6 -13.72 -24.07 -21.34
N ARG A 7 -12.55 -23.63 -20.95
CA ARG A 7 -11.32 -24.43 -21.06
C ARG A 7 -10.76 -24.71 -19.67
N LEU A 8 -11.13 -25.89 -19.21
CA LEU A 8 -10.49 -26.65 -18.14
C LEU A 8 -9.07 -27.02 -18.61
N ARG A 9 -8.03 -26.69 -17.87
CA ARG A 9 -6.73 -27.36 -17.98
C ARG A 9 -6.33 -27.92 -16.63
N LEU A 10 -6.54 -29.24 -16.53
CA LEU A 10 -5.83 -30.13 -15.60
C LEU A 10 -4.39 -30.32 -16.07
N GLY A 11 -3.51 -30.58 -15.18
CA GLY A 11 -2.19 -31.18 -15.41
C GLY A 11 -1.19 -30.61 -14.43
N VAL A 12 -0.63 -31.30 -13.59
CA VAL A 12 -0.03 -32.60 -13.32
C VAL A 12 1.05 -32.37 -12.25
N MET A 13 0.95 -33.19 -11.22
CA MET A 13 1.94 -33.37 -10.16
C MET A 13 3.32 -33.80 -10.71
N ALA A 14 4.38 -33.36 -10.06
CA ALA A 14 5.63 -34.12 -9.97
C ALA A 14 6.27 -33.93 -8.58
N LEU A 15 6.25 -35.03 -7.84
CA LEU A 15 7.09 -35.29 -6.66
C LEU A 15 8.53 -35.62 -7.09
N CYS A 16 9.52 -35.22 -6.28
CA CYS A 16 10.80 -35.87 -5.98
C CYS A 16 11.55 -34.91 -5.07
N GLY A 17 12.00 -35.18 -3.85
CA GLY A 17 12.57 -36.38 -3.28
C GLY A 17 14.09 -36.24 -3.09
N ALA A 18 14.56 -36.34 -1.84
CA ALA A 18 15.90 -36.68 -1.33
C ALA A 18 16.54 -35.62 -0.42
N VAL A 19 16.52 -35.76 0.91
CA VAL A 19 17.45 -36.48 1.81
C VAL A 19 18.93 -36.09 1.60
N GLY A 20 19.50 -35.41 2.59
CA GLY A 20 20.90 -35.17 2.76
C GLY A 20 21.26 -34.88 4.22
N LEU A 21 21.48 -35.91 5.00
CA LEU A 21 21.97 -35.93 6.38
C LEU A 21 23.50 -35.87 6.35
N LEU A 22 24.17 -34.93 7.01
CA LEU A 22 25.57 -35.03 7.37
C LEU A 22 25.83 -34.51 8.78
N LEU A 23 26.07 -35.46 9.64
CA LEU A 23 26.66 -35.36 10.97
C LEU A 23 28.16 -35.00 10.87
N GLY A 24 28.62 -34.10 11.69
CA GLY A 24 30.06 -33.87 11.91
C GLY A 24 30.33 -33.63 13.40
N LEU A 25 30.93 -34.64 14.03
CA LEU A 25 31.26 -34.71 15.45
C LEU A 25 32.62 -34.02 15.76
N THR A 26 32.71 -33.55 17.00
CA THR A 26 33.81 -33.67 18.00
C THR A 26 35.08 -32.84 17.84
N GLY A 27 35.42 -32.19 18.94
CA GLY A 27 36.73 -31.69 19.28
C GLY A 27 36.78 -31.26 20.75
N CYS A 28 36.92 -32.25 21.64
CA CYS A 28 37.23 -32.03 23.05
C CYS A 28 38.76 -32.09 23.20
N GLY A 29 39.38 -31.09 23.82
CA GLY A 29 40.80 -31.09 24.15
C GLY A 29 41.03 -30.35 25.46
N GLY A 30 41.24 -31.10 26.55
CA GLY A 30 41.57 -30.58 27.86
C GLY A 30 43.06 -30.29 27.99
N GLY A 31 43.42 -29.40 28.92
CA GLY A 31 44.77 -29.10 29.35
C GLY A 31 44.72 -28.15 30.56
N SER A 32 44.94 -28.69 31.72
CA SER A 32 45.16 -27.95 32.97
C SER A 32 46.58 -27.34 32.97
N ASP A 33 46.76 -26.14 33.55
CA ASP A 33 47.70 -25.85 34.61
C ASP A 33 47.96 -24.34 34.78
N ASP A 34 47.78 -23.96 36.02
CA ASP A 34 48.45 -22.99 36.90
C ASP A 34 48.79 -21.54 36.47
N ALA A 35 48.36 -20.69 37.40
CA ALA A 35 49.06 -19.55 38.02
C ALA A 35 48.96 -18.14 37.50
N ARG A 36 48.33 -17.34 38.37
CA ARG A 36 48.51 -15.94 38.70
C ARG A 36 47.84 -14.81 37.87
N PRO A 37 47.25 -13.85 38.61
CA PRO A 37 46.45 -12.80 38.04
C PRO A 37 47.30 -11.65 37.48
N ARG A 38 47.16 -11.40 36.19
CA ARG A 38 47.50 -10.12 35.58
C ARG A 38 46.21 -9.42 35.17
N THR A 39 45.98 -8.34 35.87
CA THR A 39 44.95 -7.36 35.44
C THR A 39 45.32 -6.82 34.07
N LEU A 40 44.57 -7.23 33.07
CA LEU A 40 44.55 -6.62 31.74
C LEU A 40 43.36 -5.71 31.64
N PRO A 41 43.45 -4.56 30.93
CA PRO A 41 42.35 -3.62 30.79
C PRO A 41 41.18 -4.30 30.06
N SER A 42 40.03 -4.19 30.66
CA SER A 42 38.75 -4.61 30.11
C SER A 42 38.53 -3.96 28.74
N ARG A 43 38.78 -4.72 27.69
CA ARG A 43 38.40 -4.32 26.35
C ARG A 43 36.88 -4.40 26.31
N ALA A 44 36.22 -3.26 26.27
CA ALA A 44 34.78 -3.19 26.02
C ALA A 44 34.43 -4.03 24.78
N PRO A 45 33.38 -4.87 24.83
CA PRO A 45 32.92 -5.52 23.63
C PRO A 45 32.49 -4.43 22.65
N SER A 46 33.19 -4.35 21.51
CA SER A 46 32.64 -3.64 20.35
C SER A 46 31.28 -4.24 20.07
N ALA A 47 30.23 -3.48 20.34
CA ALA A 47 28.92 -3.79 19.83
C ALA A 47 29.08 -3.82 18.30
N ALA A 48 29.11 -5.03 17.75
CA ALA A 48 28.85 -5.21 16.33
C ALA A 48 27.45 -4.66 16.08
N SER A 49 27.39 -3.47 15.47
CA SER A 49 26.16 -3.02 14.85
C SER A 49 25.80 -4.10 13.83
N ALA A 50 24.87 -4.96 14.21
CA ALA A 50 24.15 -5.78 13.24
C ALA A 50 23.43 -4.77 12.35
N SER A 51 23.94 -4.52 11.15
CA SER A 51 23.15 -3.99 10.07
C SER A 51 22.01 -4.99 9.89
N ALA A 52 20.84 -4.66 10.43
CA ALA A 52 19.63 -5.36 10.06
C ALA A 52 19.57 -5.27 8.53
N SER A 53 19.60 -6.39 7.85
CA SER A 53 19.27 -6.46 6.43
C SER A 53 17.88 -5.85 6.33
N ALA A 54 17.76 -4.70 5.69
CA ALA A 54 16.48 -4.10 5.42
C ALA A 54 15.66 -5.15 4.66
N ASP A 55 14.50 -5.49 5.19
CA ASP A 55 13.55 -6.36 4.52
C ASP A 55 13.20 -5.71 3.17
N PRO A 56 13.49 -6.35 2.04
CA PRO A 56 13.20 -5.78 0.73
C PRO A 56 11.71 -5.50 0.57
N ASP A 57 10.84 -6.31 1.16
CA ASP A 57 9.40 -6.14 1.10
C ASP A 57 8.97 -4.88 1.87
N ALA A 58 9.58 -4.59 3.02
CA ALA A 58 9.30 -3.36 3.77
C ALA A 58 9.64 -2.09 2.99
N ALA A 59 10.67 -2.11 2.14
CA ALA A 59 11.01 -0.99 1.28
C ALA A 59 9.96 -0.79 0.17
N GLU A 60 9.46 -1.87 -0.41
CA GLU A 60 8.42 -1.82 -1.43
C GLU A 60 7.08 -1.38 -0.82
N GLU A 61 6.69 -1.92 0.33
CA GLU A 61 5.49 -1.49 1.05
C GLU A 61 5.52 0.02 1.35
N ALA A 62 6.65 0.53 1.84
CA ALA A 62 6.80 1.97 2.08
C ALA A 62 6.65 2.80 0.80
N ALA A 63 7.17 2.32 -0.34
CA ALA A 63 7.05 2.99 -1.62
C ALA A 63 5.60 2.98 -2.15
N VAL A 64 4.86 1.88 -1.97
CA VAL A 64 3.42 1.78 -2.28
C VAL A 64 2.62 2.79 -1.46
N LEU A 65 2.82 2.83 -0.13
CA LEU A 65 2.12 3.76 0.76
C LEU A 65 2.44 5.22 0.43
N ALA A 66 3.69 5.52 0.05
CA ALA A 66 4.09 6.87 -0.38
C ALA A 66 3.38 7.29 -1.67
N SER A 67 3.23 6.37 -2.64
CA SER A 67 2.48 6.62 -3.87
C SER A 67 1.00 6.83 -3.59
N TYR A 68 0.38 5.97 -2.78
CA TYR A 68 -1.03 6.09 -2.38
C TYR A 68 -1.32 7.41 -1.66
N SER A 69 -0.50 7.80 -0.71
CA SER A 69 -0.61 9.07 -0.01
C SER A 69 -0.44 10.27 -0.96
N SER A 70 0.51 10.20 -1.90
CA SER A 70 0.73 11.24 -2.91
C SER A 70 -0.46 11.37 -3.86
N MET A 71 -1.05 10.24 -4.28
CA MET A 71 -2.28 10.22 -5.08
C MET A 71 -3.40 10.99 -4.37
N TRP A 72 -3.66 10.68 -3.09
CA TRP A 72 -4.71 11.36 -2.34
C TRP A 72 -4.42 12.83 -2.12
N ALA A 73 -3.16 13.20 -1.87
CA ALA A 73 -2.78 14.61 -1.77
C ALA A 73 -3.08 15.39 -3.07
N GLU A 74 -2.84 14.81 -4.23
CA GLU A 74 -3.14 15.44 -5.53
C GLU A 74 -4.65 15.39 -5.84
N GLN A 75 -5.34 14.30 -5.51
CA GLN A 75 -6.79 14.18 -5.68
C GLN A 75 -7.54 15.21 -4.83
N MET A 76 -7.13 15.42 -3.58
CA MET A 76 -7.74 16.45 -2.74
C MET A 76 -7.52 17.87 -3.29
N LYS A 77 -6.38 18.15 -3.92
CA LYS A 77 -6.18 19.41 -4.65
C LYS A 77 -7.17 19.55 -5.81
N ALA A 78 -7.41 18.46 -6.54
CA ALA A 78 -8.38 18.44 -7.63
C ALA A 78 -9.81 18.64 -7.12
N TYR A 79 -10.21 17.95 -6.06
CA TYR A 79 -11.55 18.07 -5.47
C TYR A 79 -11.86 19.47 -4.92
N ARG A 80 -10.86 20.17 -4.37
CA ARG A 80 -11.03 21.54 -3.88
C ARG A 80 -11.38 22.55 -4.97
N LYS A 81 -11.17 22.22 -6.23
CA LYS A 81 -11.48 23.09 -7.39
C LYS A 81 -12.30 22.41 -8.49
N ALA A 82 -12.74 21.15 -8.27
CA ALA A 82 -13.44 20.32 -9.25
C ALA A 82 -12.68 20.26 -10.60
N SER A 83 -11.36 20.20 -10.57
CA SER A 83 -10.49 20.16 -11.74
C SER A 83 -9.14 19.54 -11.41
N ALA A 84 -8.65 18.64 -12.25
CA ALA A 84 -7.30 18.09 -12.15
C ALA A 84 -6.21 19.04 -12.68
N GLU A 85 -6.58 20.15 -13.30
CA GLU A 85 -5.62 21.11 -13.85
C GLU A 85 -4.64 21.61 -12.79
N GLY A 86 -3.33 21.61 -13.11
CA GLY A 86 -2.26 22.02 -12.22
C GLY A 86 -2.03 21.06 -11.03
N THR A 87 -2.59 19.84 -11.06
CA THR A 87 -2.21 18.74 -10.17
C THR A 87 -1.23 17.80 -10.87
N ARG A 88 -0.60 16.93 -10.09
CA ARG A 88 0.23 15.83 -10.60
C ARG A 88 -0.46 14.48 -10.44
N LEU A 89 -1.79 14.48 -10.46
CA LEU A 89 -2.59 13.28 -10.18
C LEU A 89 -2.18 12.10 -11.07
N GLU A 90 -2.04 12.34 -12.37
CA GLU A 90 -1.69 11.30 -13.36
C GLU A 90 -0.30 10.67 -13.17
N ARG A 91 0.53 11.23 -12.29
CA ARG A 91 1.78 10.61 -11.88
C ARG A 91 1.58 9.43 -10.92
N TYR A 92 0.49 9.44 -10.17
CA TYR A 92 0.25 8.50 -9.08
C TYR A 92 -0.95 7.60 -9.32
N VAL A 93 -1.77 7.89 -10.34
CA VAL A 93 -2.97 7.12 -10.64
C VAL A 93 -3.20 7.00 -12.14
N THR A 94 -3.66 5.83 -12.57
CA THR A 94 -3.94 5.53 -13.98
C THR A 94 -5.11 4.54 -14.10
N ALA A 95 -5.37 4.06 -15.31
CA ALA A 95 -6.39 3.05 -15.63
C ALA A 95 -7.76 3.40 -15.03
N ASP A 96 -8.40 2.42 -14.38
CA ASP A 96 -9.77 2.53 -13.87
C ASP A 96 -9.87 3.55 -12.73
N ALA A 97 -8.88 3.61 -11.83
CA ALA A 97 -8.85 4.59 -10.73
C ALA A 97 -8.81 6.03 -11.27
N LEU A 98 -8.00 6.32 -12.28
CA LEU A 98 -7.97 7.65 -12.90
C LEU A 98 -9.29 7.98 -13.59
N GLY A 99 -9.89 7.01 -14.30
CA GLY A 99 -11.19 7.15 -14.93
C GLY A 99 -12.29 7.50 -13.92
N GLN A 100 -12.31 6.82 -12.78
CA GLN A 100 -13.24 7.09 -11.68
C GLN A 100 -13.06 8.50 -11.13
N PHE A 101 -11.83 8.93 -10.84
CA PHE A 101 -11.56 10.27 -10.31
C PHE A 101 -11.92 11.38 -11.31
N ARG A 102 -11.67 11.19 -12.59
CA ARG A 102 -12.10 12.13 -13.63
C ARG A 102 -13.63 12.26 -13.69
N ASN A 103 -14.34 11.13 -13.63
CA ASN A 103 -15.80 11.12 -13.60
C ASN A 103 -16.34 11.85 -12.36
N ASP A 104 -15.68 11.74 -11.21
CA ASP A 104 -16.05 12.50 -10.01
C ASP A 104 -15.89 14.01 -10.22
N LEU A 105 -14.77 14.44 -10.76
CA LEU A 105 -14.51 15.84 -11.05
C LEU A 105 -15.52 16.41 -12.06
N ASP A 106 -15.88 15.67 -13.10
CA ASP A 106 -16.87 16.06 -14.08
C ASP A 106 -18.25 16.22 -13.46
N ARG A 107 -18.67 15.29 -12.59
CA ARG A 107 -19.92 15.40 -11.83
C ARG A 107 -19.91 16.63 -10.91
N MET A 108 -18.81 16.87 -10.21
CA MET A 108 -18.66 18.04 -9.33
C MET A 108 -18.72 19.34 -10.12
N LYS A 109 -18.03 19.42 -11.26
CA LYS A 109 -18.05 20.57 -12.16
C LYS A 109 -19.46 20.86 -12.70
N ALA A 110 -20.17 19.83 -13.16
CA ALA A 110 -21.55 19.95 -13.65
C ALA A 110 -22.51 20.43 -12.54
N ALA A 111 -22.35 19.89 -11.33
CA ALA A 111 -23.17 20.29 -10.18
C ALA A 111 -22.80 21.69 -9.65
N GLY A 112 -21.61 22.20 -9.94
CA GLY A 112 -21.06 23.42 -9.35
C GLY A 112 -20.73 23.21 -7.89
N THR A 113 -20.05 22.11 -7.59
CA THR A 113 -19.62 21.77 -6.22
C THR A 113 -18.11 21.61 -6.15
N VAL A 114 -17.56 21.86 -4.98
CA VAL A 114 -16.15 21.60 -4.62
C VAL A 114 -16.11 20.99 -3.23
N VAL A 115 -14.98 20.38 -2.88
CA VAL A 115 -14.76 19.89 -1.53
C VAL A 115 -14.12 20.96 -0.67
N ARG A 116 -14.62 21.11 0.54
CA ARG A 116 -14.01 21.80 1.68
C ARG A 116 -13.79 20.81 2.82
N GLY A 117 -12.92 21.16 3.74
CA GLY A 117 -12.52 20.25 4.79
C GLY A 117 -11.51 19.22 4.29
N ASP A 118 -11.41 18.10 4.98
CA ASP A 118 -10.37 17.12 4.79
C ASP A 118 -10.92 15.70 4.77
N LEU A 119 -10.14 14.82 4.17
CA LEU A 119 -10.22 13.37 4.23
C LEU A 119 -9.08 12.89 5.12
N ALA A 120 -9.38 12.04 6.09
CA ALA A 120 -8.37 11.33 6.86
C ALA A 120 -8.26 9.87 6.42
N HIS A 121 -7.08 9.32 6.59
CA HIS A 121 -6.71 7.94 6.29
C HIS A 121 -6.23 7.31 7.58
N ASP A 122 -6.98 6.35 8.10
CA ASP A 122 -6.64 5.65 9.33
C ASP A 122 -6.26 4.21 9.00
N ASP A 123 -5.22 3.69 9.66
CA ASP A 123 -4.78 2.30 9.51
C ASP A 123 -4.51 1.86 8.05
N THR A 124 -3.98 2.79 7.23
CA THR A 124 -3.58 2.47 5.86
C THR A 124 -2.43 1.45 5.86
N THR A 125 -2.64 0.29 5.25
CA THR A 125 -1.66 -0.80 5.23
C THR A 125 -1.56 -1.42 3.85
N VAL A 126 -0.38 -1.96 3.53
CA VAL A 126 -0.20 -2.87 2.41
C VAL A 126 -0.52 -4.28 2.90
N THR A 127 -1.47 -4.94 2.26
CA THR A 127 -1.93 -6.29 2.66
C THR A 127 -1.34 -7.40 1.81
N ALA A 128 -0.81 -7.06 0.63
CA ALA A 128 -0.12 -7.98 -0.26
C ALA A 128 0.85 -7.22 -1.16
N VAL A 129 2.01 -7.83 -1.44
CA VAL A 129 2.96 -7.43 -2.47
C VAL A 129 3.33 -8.68 -3.26
N ASP A 130 3.24 -8.62 -4.59
CA ASP A 130 3.69 -9.68 -5.50
C ASP A 130 4.75 -9.09 -6.45
N MET A 131 6.02 -9.31 -6.09
CA MET A 131 7.17 -8.86 -6.89
C MET A 131 7.51 -9.84 -8.02
N ASP A 132 6.98 -11.07 -8.01
CA ASP A 132 7.25 -12.11 -8.99
C ASP A 132 6.28 -12.05 -10.19
N ALA A 133 5.22 -11.26 -10.11
CA ALA A 133 4.30 -11.02 -11.21
C ALA A 133 5.03 -10.37 -12.41
N GLN A 134 4.55 -10.57 -13.62
CA GLN A 134 5.09 -9.93 -14.83
C GLN A 134 5.13 -8.39 -14.70
N THR A 135 4.10 -7.81 -14.12
CA THR A 135 4.08 -6.46 -13.59
C THR A 135 3.89 -6.60 -12.09
N PRO A 136 4.86 -6.20 -11.24
CA PRO A 136 4.69 -6.32 -9.80
C PRO A 136 3.47 -5.54 -9.32
N THR A 137 2.72 -6.15 -8.38
CA THR A 137 1.47 -5.61 -7.86
C THR A 137 1.48 -5.51 -6.35
N ALA A 138 0.68 -4.59 -5.81
CA ALA A 138 0.43 -4.49 -4.38
C ALA A 138 -1.03 -4.14 -4.12
N THR A 139 -1.53 -4.57 -2.95
CA THR A 139 -2.86 -4.24 -2.46
C THR A 139 -2.76 -3.38 -1.21
N VAL A 140 -3.46 -2.25 -1.21
CA VAL A 140 -3.57 -1.34 -0.08
C VAL A 140 -4.97 -1.43 0.50
N GLN A 141 -5.08 -1.53 1.82
CA GLN A 141 -6.33 -1.30 2.56
C GLN A 141 -6.23 -0.03 3.36
N ASP A 142 -7.33 0.71 3.41
CA ASP A 142 -7.40 2.02 4.04
C ASP A 142 -8.78 2.22 4.70
N CYS A 143 -8.77 2.71 5.92
CA CYS A 143 -9.98 3.21 6.57
C CYS A 143 -10.12 4.70 6.27
N MET A 144 -11.03 5.03 5.37
CA MET A 144 -11.29 6.42 4.96
C MET A 144 -12.25 7.09 5.93
N ASP A 145 -11.84 8.21 6.52
CA ASP A 145 -12.69 9.04 7.38
C ASP A 145 -13.05 10.35 6.68
N ILE A 146 -14.33 10.47 6.29
CA ILE A 146 -14.92 11.65 5.66
C ILE A 146 -15.71 12.51 6.65
N SER A 147 -15.51 12.37 7.96
CA SER A 147 -16.22 13.15 8.98
C SER A 147 -16.01 14.65 8.85
N LYS A 148 -14.86 15.07 8.30
CA LYS A 148 -14.53 16.48 8.04
C LYS A 148 -14.79 16.90 6.59
N TRP A 149 -15.29 16.00 5.76
CA TRP A 149 -15.62 16.30 4.38
C TRP A 149 -16.83 17.21 4.28
N GLN A 150 -16.76 18.24 3.46
CA GLN A 150 -17.85 19.16 3.17
C GLN A 150 -18.01 19.34 1.67
N THR A 151 -19.15 18.97 1.13
CA THR A 151 -19.53 19.32 -0.23
C THR A 151 -20.05 20.75 -0.24
N TYR A 152 -19.35 21.66 -0.89
CA TYR A 152 -19.72 23.07 -0.97
C TYR A 152 -20.27 23.40 -2.34
N SER A 153 -21.48 23.98 -2.40
CA SER A 153 -22.06 24.47 -3.63
C SER A 153 -21.57 25.91 -3.92
N THR A 154 -20.85 26.09 -5.01
CA THR A 154 -20.40 27.40 -5.48
C THR A 154 -21.54 28.24 -6.01
N LYS A 155 -22.60 27.59 -6.56
CA LYS A 155 -23.81 28.25 -7.07
C LYS A 155 -24.70 28.80 -5.95
N LYS A 156 -24.81 28.05 -4.83
CA LYS A 156 -25.66 28.42 -3.69
C LYS A 156 -24.88 29.11 -2.57
N ASN A 157 -23.57 29.15 -2.68
CA ASN A 157 -22.62 29.68 -1.68
C ASN A 157 -22.84 29.09 -0.27
N GLN A 158 -23.03 27.76 -0.19
CA GLN A 158 -23.29 27.07 1.07
C GLN A 158 -22.77 25.63 1.04
N VAL A 159 -22.52 25.07 2.24
CA VAL A 159 -22.26 23.66 2.42
C VAL A 159 -23.57 22.89 2.22
N LEU A 160 -23.51 21.83 1.43
CA LEU A 160 -24.62 20.91 1.23
C LEU A 160 -24.63 19.86 2.34
N PRO A 161 -25.80 19.42 2.82
CA PRO A 161 -25.86 18.36 3.79
C PRO A 161 -25.32 17.05 3.21
N MET A 162 -24.58 16.31 4.00
CA MET A 162 -24.17 14.95 3.65
C MET A 162 -25.40 14.04 3.76
N PRO A 163 -25.62 13.13 2.80
CA PRO A 163 -26.70 12.15 2.90
C PRO A 163 -26.61 11.35 4.19
N SER A 164 -27.72 11.16 4.87
CA SER A 164 -27.77 10.46 6.18
C SER A 164 -27.36 8.99 6.08
N ALA A 165 -27.53 8.36 4.91
CA ALA A 165 -27.13 6.99 4.63
C ALA A 165 -25.64 6.85 4.26
N GLN A 166 -24.91 7.95 4.09
CA GLN A 166 -23.49 7.93 3.77
C GLN A 166 -22.68 7.60 5.04
N PRO A 167 -21.99 6.46 5.11
CA PRO A 167 -21.08 6.18 6.23
C PRO A 167 -19.97 7.23 6.24
N ARG A 168 -19.56 7.64 7.43
CA ARG A 168 -18.48 8.61 7.58
C ARG A 168 -17.12 7.98 7.63
N ARG A 169 -17.08 6.71 7.97
CA ARG A 169 -15.89 5.88 7.97
C ARG A 169 -16.22 4.59 7.23
N TYR A 170 -15.35 4.21 6.31
CA TYR A 170 -15.55 3.01 5.50
C TYR A 170 -14.22 2.50 4.96
N MET A 171 -14.16 1.19 4.71
CA MET A 171 -13.00 0.57 4.09
C MET A 171 -12.91 0.93 2.62
N ALA A 172 -11.67 1.07 2.16
CA ALA A 172 -11.34 1.14 0.74
C ALA A 172 -10.18 0.21 0.43
N THR A 173 -10.17 -0.34 -0.78
CA THR A 173 -9.06 -1.13 -1.29
C THR A 173 -8.52 -0.47 -2.55
N ALA A 174 -7.19 -0.43 -2.68
CA ALA A 174 -6.54 0.02 -3.90
C ALA A 174 -5.56 -1.03 -4.40
N THR A 175 -5.48 -1.17 -5.73
CA THR A 175 -4.44 -1.95 -6.41
C THR A 175 -3.40 -0.99 -6.94
N ALA A 176 -2.13 -1.31 -6.70
CA ALA A 176 -0.99 -0.59 -7.26
C ALA A 176 -0.17 -1.53 -8.15
N GLU A 177 0.38 -0.99 -9.22
CA GLU A 177 1.34 -1.65 -10.09
C GLU A 177 2.68 -0.91 -10.07
N LYS A 178 3.78 -1.65 -10.16
CA LYS A 178 5.12 -1.08 -10.23
C LYS A 178 5.55 -0.92 -11.68
N TRP A 179 5.70 0.33 -12.10
CA TRP A 179 6.18 0.72 -13.42
C TRP A 179 7.60 1.29 -13.34
N GLU A 180 8.17 1.72 -14.47
CA GLU A 180 9.53 2.28 -14.54
C GLU A 180 9.73 3.48 -13.58
N ASP A 181 8.70 4.33 -13.44
CA ASP A 181 8.71 5.52 -12.59
C ASP A 181 8.29 5.26 -11.13
N GLY A 182 8.05 4.01 -10.73
CA GLY A 182 7.63 3.59 -9.41
C GLY A 182 6.21 3.03 -9.35
N TRP A 183 5.66 2.99 -8.14
CA TRP A 183 4.31 2.48 -7.91
C TRP A 183 3.24 3.49 -8.38
N ILE A 184 2.22 3.00 -9.06
CA ILE A 184 1.07 3.77 -9.55
C ILE A 184 -0.22 3.04 -9.19
N ILE A 185 -1.23 3.77 -8.73
CA ILE A 185 -2.53 3.19 -8.37
C ILE A 185 -3.36 2.98 -9.64
N THR A 186 -3.77 1.74 -9.89
CA THR A 186 -4.52 1.35 -11.09
C THR A 186 -6.00 1.14 -10.81
N GLU A 187 -6.35 0.70 -9.60
CA GLU A 187 -7.73 0.50 -9.17
C GLU A 187 -7.96 1.13 -7.79
N PHE A 188 -9.19 1.59 -7.57
CA PHE A 188 -9.65 2.10 -6.29
C PHE A 188 -11.10 1.71 -6.06
N ALA A 189 -11.36 0.95 -4.99
CA ALA A 189 -12.67 0.41 -4.65
C ALA A 189 -13.07 0.79 -3.22
N PRO A 190 -13.86 1.88 -3.03
CA PRO A 190 -14.45 2.19 -1.73
C PRO A 190 -15.60 1.22 -1.45
N ASP A 191 -15.64 0.67 -0.24
CA ASP A 191 -16.72 -0.19 0.24
C ASP A 191 -17.50 0.48 1.38
N GLY A 192 -18.53 1.22 1.00
CA GLY A 192 -19.44 1.88 1.96
C GLY A 192 -20.27 0.93 2.80
N SER A 193 -20.25 -0.38 2.54
CA SER A 193 -20.92 -1.39 3.37
C SER A 193 -20.03 -1.88 4.52
N GLN A 194 -18.73 -1.69 4.44
CA GLN A 194 -17.77 -2.00 5.49
C GLN A 194 -17.39 -0.73 6.24
N SER A 195 -17.92 -0.60 7.44
CA SER A 195 -17.45 0.44 8.35
C SER A 195 -16.13 0.06 9.01
N CYS A 196 -15.31 1.02 9.29
CA CYS A 196 -14.09 0.91 10.10
C CYS A 196 -14.10 1.98 11.25
#